data_b3f2fd430fda4bffde52d142cdc0c871
#
_entry.id   b3f2fd430fda4bffde52d142cdc0c871
#
_cell.length_a   1.000
_cell.length_b   1.000
_cell.length_c   1.000
_cell.angle_alpha   90.00
_cell.angle_beta   90.00
_cell.angle_gamma   90.00
#
_symmetry.space_group_name_H-M   'P 1'
#
loop_
_entity.id
_entity.type
_entity.pdbx_description
1 polymer ?
#
loop_
_entity_poly.entity_id
_entity_poly.type
_entity_poly.pdbx_seq_one_letter_code
_entity_poly.pdbx_strand_id
1 'polypeptide(L)'
;MPDQGEKPTPSFDPRPPGQRRRAGESRDDSDQRRGRRNRSGQDNSERRRIGLMSRLSGRSELDKARTARYEPYSYESNSTQLKWVIFALVAWVVVSLFLAIQDRATSNYLTELRDQGIQSIPPSQQSSLIDFEPIIEFAEKEGFACDPKQVLSSPGCIRPLELQKEYDSLRNNRTLLFLLLMAVFIVNMFAFGALTHRASRNLPTLKSAKQGYAPEKAVIWFFVPVFNLFKPWLVFREMFKASDPDVSTTDETAWKTKGSVPGSVHAWAGIFVAVFFFNSRTIEWFWYRVSETIDAELVVQSRLVMADILLALLGVAAILVVVSLHRRQETRHAKVGHVTVTPSPPVDSLEEALKEGIRRKELENKRARSDRDGETKGN
;
A
#
# COMPACT_ATOMS: atom_id res chain seq x y z
N MET A 1 12.10 -24.83 -49.30
CA MET A 1 11.76 -23.42 -49.09
C MET A 1 10.31 -23.24 -49.46
N PRO A 2 9.41 -23.04 -48.51
CA PRO A 2 8.09 -22.53 -48.80
C PRO A 2 7.93 -21.09 -48.29
N ASP A 3 7.33 -20.36 -49.14
CA ASP A 3 6.83 -19.00 -49.17
C ASP A 3 6.08 -18.58 -47.87
N GLN A 4 6.52 -17.46 -47.27
CA GLN A 4 5.81 -16.88 -46.12
C GLN A 4 4.93 -15.73 -46.60
N GLY A 5 3.63 -16.00 -46.68
CA GLY A 5 2.61 -15.01 -46.99
C GLY A 5 2.52 -13.91 -45.93
N GLU A 6 2.67 -12.67 -46.38
CA GLU A 6 2.39 -11.44 -45.62
C GLU A 6 0.95 -11.38 -45.16
N LYS A 7 0.75 -11.16 -43.84
CA LYS A 7 -0.56 -10.84 -43.25
C LYS A 7 -0.81 -9.33 -43.36
N PRO A 8 -1.99 -8.90 -43.78
CA PRO A 8 -2.33 -7.49 -43.86
C PRO A 8 -2.59 -6.90 -42.45
N THR A 9 -2.00 -5.73 -42.21
CA THR A 9 -2.22 -4.88 -41.05
C THR A 9 -3.63 -4.28 -41.05
N PRO A 10 -4.34 -4.27 -39.93
CA PRO A 10 -5.63 -3.59 -39.84
C PRO A 10 -5.44 -2.07 -39.75
N SER A 11 -6.09 -1.37 -40.65
CA SER A 11 -6.25 0.07 -40.70
C SER A 11 -7.10 0.57 -39.55
N PHE A 12 -6.55 1.47 -38.74
CA PHE A 12 -7.24 2.12 -37.62
C PHE A 12 -7.86 3.45 -38.11
N ASP A 13 -9.18 3.51 -38.17
CA ASP A 13 -9.97 4.72 -38.53
C ASP A 13 -10.38 5.47 -37.23
N PRO A 14 -9.90 6.69 -36.95
CA PRO A 14 -10.27 7.45 -35.77
C PRO A 14 -11.49 8.34 -36.06
N ARG A 15 -12.70 7.87 -35.82
CA ARG A 15 -13.88 8.74 -35.74
C ARG A 15 -14.24 9.08 -34.30
N PRO A 16 -14.47 10.36 -33.97
CA PRO A 16 -14.88 10.76 -32.63
C PRO A 16 -16.39 10.48 -32.40
N PRO A 17 -16.79 10.07 -31.17
CA PRO A 17 -18.19 9.79 -30.85
C PRO A 17 -19.02 11.06 -30.72
N GLY A 18 -20.22 10.96 -31.30
CA GLY A 18 -21.19 11.98 -31.55
C GLY A 18 -21.70 12.78 -30.35
N GLN A 19 -21.86 14.04 -30.61
CA GLN A 19 -22.65 15.02 -29.85
C GLN A 19 -24.13 14.63 -29.85
N ARG A 20 -24.69 14.32 -28.68
CA ARG A 20 -26.15 14.32 -28.48
C ARG A 20 -26.59 15.70 -28.03
N ARG A 21 -27.24 16.43 -28.96
CA ARG A 21 -28.08 17.58 -28.67
C ARG A 21 -29.30 17.14 -27.87
N ARG A 22 -29.56 17.76 -26.72
CA ARG A 22 -30.87 17.80 -26.10
C ARG A 22 -31.44 19.23 -26.27
N ALA A 23 -32.53 19.27 -26.97
CA ALA A 23 -33.39 20.46 -27.12
C ALA A 23 -34.32 20.57 -25.92
N GLY A 24 -34.58 21.80 -25.52
CA GLY A 24 -35.81 22.40 -25.15
C GLY A 24 -36.54 21.90 -23.91
N GLU A 25 -36.65 22.78 -22.92
CA GLU A 25 -37.95 23.11 -22.35
C GLU A 25 -37.85 24.42 -21.57
N SER A 26 -38.49 25.47 -22.17
CA SER A 26 -38.81 26.71 -21.49
C SER A 26 -40.04 26.46 -20.62
N ARG A 27 -40.04 26.91 -19.38
CA ARG A 27 -41.24 27.24 -18.63
C ARG A 27 -41.02 28.54 -17.89
N ASP A 28 -41.74 29.52 -18.40
CA ASP A 28 -42.20 30.72 -17.73
C ASP A 28 -42.94 30.37 -16.44
N ASP A 29 -42.58 31.00 -15.35
CA ASP A 29 -43.46 31.24 -14.21
C ASP A 29 -42.98 32.49 -13.48
N SER A 30 -43.46 33.61 -14.03
CA SER A 30 -43.52 34.90 -13.36
C SER A 30 -44.81 34.96 -12.51
N ASP A 31 -44.67 35.61 -11.39
CA ASP A 31 -45.71 36.13 -10.48
C ASP A 31 -46.00 35.32 -9.21
N GLN A 32 -45.72 35.97 -8.19
CA GLN A 32 -46.32 36.12 -6.85
C GLN A 32 -45.29 35.93 -5.70
N ARG A 33 -44.82 37.05 -5.19
CA ARG A 33 -44.92 37.46 -3.77
C ARG A 33 -44.11 38.72 -3.45
N ARG A 34 -44.75 39.87 -3.70
CA ARG A 34 -44.49 41.09 -2.92
C ARG A 34 -45.12 40.93 -1.53
N GLY A 35 -44.34 41.10 -0.48
CA GLY A 35 -44.86 41.34 0.83
C GLY A 35 -44.23 40.53 1.97
N ARG A 36 -43.04 40.92 2.42
CA ARG A 36 -42.61 40.96 3.82
C ARG A 36 -41.19 41.53 3.91
N ARG A 37 -41.14 42.84 3.89
CA ARG A 37 -39.95 43.60 4.30
C ARG A 37 -39.96 43.85 5.79
N ASN A 38 -38.78 43.80 6.36
CA ASN A 38 -38.30 44.31 7.64
C ASN A 38 -38.49 43.43 8.88
N ARG A 39 -37.47 42.56 9.10
CA ARG A 39 -36.79 42.37 10.40
C ARG A 39 -35.85 41.17 10.30
N SER A 40 -34.68 41.33 9.70
CA SER A 40 -33.53 40.37 9.89
C SER A 40 -32.24 40.84 9.20
N GLY A 41 -32.04 42.15 9.09
CA GLY A 41 -30.88 42.68 8.35
C GLY A 41 -29.54 42.60 9.12
N GLN A 42 -29.54 42.44 10.42
CA GLN A 42 -28.31 42.47 11.23
C GLN A 42 -27.69 41.09 11.48
N ASP A 43 -28.50 40.05 11.61
CA ASP A 43 -28.01 38.69 11.92
C ASP A 43 -27.39 37.96 10.71
N ASN A 44 -27.79 38.35 9.50
CA ASN A 44 -27.25 37.76 8.27
C ASN A 44 -25.88 38.31 7.84
N SER A 45 -25.51 39.50 8.30
CA SER A 45 -24.20 40.10 7.98
C SER A 45 -23.07 39.47 8.79
N GLU A 46 -23.32 39.12 10.07
CA GLU A 46 -22.34 38.42 10.91
C GLU A 46 -22.16 36.98 10.51
N ARG A 47 -23.25 36.25 10.22
CA ARG A 47 -23.16 34.88 9.69
C ARG A 47 -22.46 34.81 8.34
N ARG A 48 -22.63 35.80 7.47
CA ARG A 48 -21.85 35.89 6.23
C ARG A 48 -20.38 36.22 6.44
N ARG A 49 -20.05 37.08 7.44
CA ARG A 49 -18.63 37.37 7.79
C ARG A 49 -17.93 36.16 8.39
N ILE A 50 -18.56 35.41 9.30
CA ILE A 50 -17.98 34.19 9.87
C ILE A 50 -17.83 33.11 8.80
N GLY A 51 -18.80 32.92 7.92
CA GLY A 51 -18.73 31.99 6.80
C GLY A 51 -17.69 32.38 5.74
N LEU A 52 -17.43 33.68 5.55
CA LEU A 52 -16.41 34.19 4.63
C LEU A 52 -15.01 34.03 5.20
N MET A 53 -14.83 34.30 6.52
CA MET A 53 -13.54 34.12 7.22
C MET A 53 -13.12 32.65 7.29
N SER A 54 -14.06 31.71 7.54
CA SER A 54 -13.75 30.27 7.53
C SER A 54 -13.43 29.76 6.12
N ARG A 55 -14.06 30.31 5.07
CA ARG A 55 -13.71 29.97 3.69
C ARG A 55 -12.38 30.59 3.25
N LEU A 56 -12.01 31.76 3.77
CA LEU A 56 -10.72 32.40 3.49
C LEU A 56 -9.58 31.72 4.23
N SER A 57 -9.79 31.27 5.49
CA SER A 57 -8.78 30.50 6.22
C SER A 57 -8.51 29.13 5.58
N GLY A 58 -9.59 28.41 5.18
CA GLY A 58 -9.44 27.14 4.46
C GLY A 58 -8.77 27.29 3.08
N ARG A 59 -9.03 28.40 2.38
CA ARG A 59 -8.32 28.73 1.12
C ARG A 59 -6.85 29.03 1.37
N SER A 60 -6.51 29.78 2.43
CA SER A 60 -5.10 30.09 2.74
C SER A 60 -4.28 28.84 3.08
N GLU A 61 -4.87 27.86 3.77
CA GLU A 61 -4.19 26.59 4.06
C GLU A 61 -4.05 25.70 2.81
N LEU A 62 -5.07 25.65 1.95
CA LEU A 62 -4.99 24.96 0.67
C LEU A 62 -3.98 25.63 -0.28
N ASP A 63 -3.91 26.96 -0.29
CA ASP A 63 -2.95 27.72 -1.09
C ASP A 63 -1.52 27.54 -0.54
N LYS A 64 -1.34 27.52 0.80
CA LYS A 64 -0.06 27.16 1.43
C LYS A 64 0.37 25.73 1.10
N ALA A 65 -0.56 24.77 1.17
CA ALA A 65 -0.28 23.39 0.79
C ALA A 65 0.04 23.23 -0.70
N ARG A 66 -0.57 24.06 -1.57
CA ARG A 66 -0.25 24.13 -3.00
C ARG A 66 1.12 24.75 -3.25
N THR A 67 1.42 25.87 -2.60
CA THR A 67 2.73 26.55 -2.75
C THR A 67 3.88 25.72 -2.16
N ALA A 68 3.68 25.05 -1.02
CA ALA A 68 4.66 24.15 -0.43
C ALA A 68 5.05 22.98 -1.37
N ARG A 69 4.17 22.57 -2.28
CA ARG A 69 4.49 21.55 -3.31
C ARG A 69 5.50 22.03 -4.36
N TYR A 70 5.64 23.34 -4.52
CA TYR A 70 6.51 23.96 -5.53
C TYR A 70 7.75 24.63 -4.93
N GLU A 71 7.96 24.49 -3.61
CA GLU A 71 9.18 24.99 -3.00
C GLU A 71 10.40 24.25 -3.55
N PRO A 72 11.46 24.99 -3.88
CA PRO A 72 12.73 24.40 -4.30
C PRO A 72 13.25 23.46 -3.21
N TYR A 73 13.69 22.27 -3.59
CA TYR A 73 14.25 21.30 -2.65
C TYR A 73 15.57 20.74 -3.17
N SER A 74 16.43 20.36 -2.25
CA SER A 74 17.70 19.70 -2.51
C SER A 74 17.65 18.23 -2.06
N TYR A 75 18.71 17.50 -2.34
CA TYR A 75 18.88 16.14 -1.85
C TYR A 75 18.84 16.12 -0.31
N GLU A 76 18.07 15.20 0.21
CA GLU A 76 17.98 14.93 1.64
C GLU A 76 18.28 13.47 1.91
N SER A 77 19.29 13.19 2.76
CA SER A 77 19.65 11.81 3.10
C SER A 77 18.49 11.02 3.68
N ASN A 78 18.37 9.76 3.25
CA ASN A 78 17.35 8.82 3.72
C ASN A 78 17.77 8.10 5.03
N SER A 79 18.84 8.53 5.69
CA SER A 79 19.44 7.81 6.81
C SER A 79 18.48 7.56 7.97
N THR A 80 17.64 8.55 8.31
CA THR A 80 16.64 8.42 9.40
C THR A 80 15.54 7.42 9.03
N GLN A 81 14.97 7.53 7.83
CA GLN A 81 13.95 6.60 7.34
C GLN A 81 14.52 5.18 7.24
N LEU A 82 15.75 5.04 6.77
CA LEU A 82 16.44 3.77 6.68
C LEU A 82 16.56 3.08 8.05
N LYS A 83 16.95 3.81 9.10
CA LYS A 83 17.05 3.26 10.48
C LYS A 83 15.71 2.71 10.96
N TRP A 84 14.61 3.44 10.75
CA TRP A 84 13.27 3.00 11.12
C TRP A 84 12.83 1.76 10.31
N VAL A 85 13.10 1.75 9.01
CA VAL A 85 12.78 0.58 8.16
C VAL A 85 13.58 -0.64 8.58
N ILE A 86 14.89 -0.49 8.83
CA ILE A 86 15.72 -1.62 9.28
C ILE A 86 15.21 -2.15 10.61
N PHE A 87 14.91 -1.27 11.59
CA PHE A 87 14.38 -1.68 12.88
C PHE A 87 13.07 -2.48 12.72
N ALA A 88 12.14 -1.97 11.93
CA ALA A 88 10.86 -2.63 11.69
C ALA A 88 11.02 -3.97 10.94
N LEU A 89 11.94 -4.03 9.95
CA LEU A 89 12.23 -5.28 9.22
C LEU A 89 12.94 -6.32 10.10
N VAL A 90 13.83 -5.89 10.99
CA VAL A 90 14.47 -6.81 11.97
C VAL A 90 13.39 -7.37 12.92
N ALA A 91 12.50 -6.52 13.43
CA ALA A 91 11.37 -6.99 14.25
C ALA A 91 10.49 -7.99 13.47
N TRP A 92 10.23 -7.72 12.19
CA TRP A 92 9.51 -8.64 11.30
C TRP A 92 10.20 -10.00 11.20
N VAL A 93 11.50 -10.03 10.92
CA VAL A 93 12.29 -11.26 10.81
C VAL A 93 12.24 -12.05 12.13
N VAL A 94 12.45 -11.36 13.25
CA VAL A 94 12.44 -12.00 14.59
C VAL A 94 11.08 -12.63 14.89
N VAL A 95 9.99 -11.90 14.68
CA VAL A 95 8.63 -12.42 14.95
C VAL A 95 8.29 -13.57 14.00
N SER A 96 8.67 -13.50 12.73
CA SER A 96 8.47 -14.60 11.78
C SER A 96 9.23 -15.87 12.18
N LEU A 97 10.45 -15.74 12.70
CA LEU A 97 11.21 -16.88 13.21
C LEU A 97 10.57 -17.47 14.48
N PHE A 98 10.05 -16.63 15.39
CA PHE A 98 9.31 -17.12 16.55
C PHE A 98 8.04 -17.87 16.15
N LEU A 99 7.31 -17.40 15.13
CA LEU A 99 6.16 -18.13 14.58
C LEU A 99 6.58 -19.49 14.01
N ALA A 100 7.66 -19.57 13.25
CA ALA A 100 8.17 -20.84 12.71
C ALA A 100 8.56 -21.81 13.84
N ILE A 101 9.18 -21.33 14.93
CA ILE A 101 9.50 -22.13 16.10
C ILE A 101 8.23 -22.63 16.78
N GLN A 102 7.21 -21.77 16.94
CA GLN A 102 5.94 -22.12 17.55
C GLN A 102 5.17 -23.16 16.72
N ASP A 103 5.12 -23.00 15.40
CA ASP A 103 4.48 -23.96 14.49
C ASP A 103 5.23 -25.30 14.49
N ARG A 104 6.55 -25.26 14.63
CA ARG A 104 7.35 -26.49 14.80
C ARG A 104 7.07 -27.17 16.14
N ALA A 105 6.92 -26.41 17.23
CA ALA A 105 6.54 -26.96 18.53
C ALA A 105 5.17 -27.64 18.49
N THR A 106 4.20 -27.00 17.83
CA THR A 106 2.85 -27.58 17.60
C THR A 106 2.94 -28.86 16.78
N SER A 107 3.75 -28.88 15.71
CA SER A 107 3.97 -30.08 14.89
C SER A 107 4.61 -31.23 15.71
N ASN A 108 5.57 -30.93 16.57
CA ASN A 108 6.19 -31.94 17.44
C ASN A 108 5.18 -32.55 18.43
N TYR A 109 4.35 -31.68 19.06
CA TYR A 109 3.28 -32.08 19.96
C TYR A 109 2.27 -33.01 19.26
N LEU A 110 1.79 -32.63 18.08
CA LEU A 110 0.86 -33.47 17.30
C LEU A 110 1.50 -34.82 16.88
N THR A 111 2.78 -34.81 16.57
CA THR A 111 3.51 -36.04 16.25
C THR A 111 3.54 -36.97 17.44
N GLU A 112 3.81 -36.47 18.65
CA GLU A 112 3.82 -37.22 19.90
C GLU A 112 2.43 -37.81 20.19
N LEU A 113 1.33 -37.04 19.99
CA LEU A 113 -0.03 -37.57 20.14
C LEU A 113 -0.34 -38.69 19.16
N ARG A 114 0.08 -38.56 17.91
CA ARG A 114 -0.08 -39.60 16.88
C ARG A 114 0.66 -40.88 17.29
N ASP A 115 1.89 -40.75 17.81
CA ASP A 115 2.71 -41.90 18.26
C ASP A 115 2.10 -42.56 19.50
N GLN A 116 1.29 -41.85 20.30
CA GLN A 116 0.47 -42.38 21.38
C GLN A 116 -0.83 -43.06 20.88
N GLY A 117 -1.07 -43.08 19.58
CA GLY A 117 -2.25 -43.71 18.97
C GLY A 117 -3.48 -42.77 18.86
N ILE A 118 -3.36 -41.50 19.23
CA ILE A 118 -4.45 -40.50 19.11
C ILE A 118 -4.51 -40.05 17.63
N GLN A 119 -5.69 -40.09 17.03
CA GLN A 119 -5.89 -39.78 15.62
C GLN A 119 -6.61 -38.43 15.40
N SER A 120 -7.42 -38.01 16.38
CA SER A 120 -8.18 -36.77 16.29
C SER A 120 -7.45 -35.63 16.95
N ILE A 121 -7.65 -34.40 16.44
CA ILE A 121 -7.12 -33.18 17.02
C ILE A 121 -7.84 -32.90 18.34
N PRO A 122 -7.13 -32.57 19.45
CA PRO A 122 -7.77 -32.15 20.68
C PRO A 122 -8.72 -30.96 20.42
N PRO A 123 -9.94 -30.97 20.95
CA PRO A 123 -10.87 -29.88 20.75
C PRO A 123 -10.30 -28.56 21.33
N SER A 124 -10.56 -27.45 20.67
CA SER A 124 -10.19 -26.13 21.18
C SER A 124 -11.37 -25.46 21.87
N GLN A 125 -11.12 -24.85 23.02
CA GLN A 125 -12.13 -24.07 23.74
C GLN A 125 -12.37 -22.74 23.04
N GLN A 126 -13.33 -22.70 22.08
CA GLN A 126 -13.67 -21.50 21.32
C GLN A 126 -14.72 -20.62 21.99
N SER A 127 -15.44 -21.08 23.00
CA SER A 127 -16.51 -20.34 23.65
C SER A 127 -16.20 -20.04 25.12
N SER A 128 -16.62 -18.87 25.57
CA SER A 128 -16.53 -18.45 26.99
C SER A 128 -17.48 -19.24 27.92
N LEU A 129 -18.31 -20.10 27.38
CA LEU A 129 -19.15 -21.05 28.12
C LEU A 129 -18.41 -22.37 28.21
N ILE A 130 -18.42 -22.98 29.39
CA ILE A 130 -17.84 -24.28 29.64
C ILE A 130 -18.73 -25.32 28.91
N ASP A 131 -18.39 -25.57 27.65
CA ASP A 131 -19.02 -26.60 26.85
C ASP A 131 -18.10 -27.84 26.86
N PHE A 132 -18.57 -28.91 27.47
CA PHE A 132 -17.85 -30.17 27.57
C PHE A 132 -18.18 -31.14 26.42
N GLU A 133 -19.17 -30.84 25.58
CA GLU A 133 -19.58 -31.72 24.51
C GLU A 133 -18.44 -32.07 23.55
N PRO A 134 -17.59 -31.12 23.09
CA PRO A 134 -16.46 -31.45 22.23
C PRO A 134 -15.40 -32.36 22.90
N ILE A 135 -15.25 -32.24 24.23
CA ILE A 135 -14.31 -33.10 25.00
C ILE A 135 -14.85 -34.51 25.11
N ILE A 136 -16.17 -34.64 25.36
CA ILE A 136 -16.85 -35.96 25.45
C ILE A 136 -16.77 -36.66 24.11
N GLU A 137 -17.06 -35.97 23.02
CA GLU A 137 -16.98 -36.50 21.65
C GLU A 137 -15.54 -36.94 21.31
N PHE A 138 -14.56 -36.12 21.64
CA PHE A 138 -13.14 -36.47 21.46
C PHE A 138 -12.77 -37.70 22.28
N ALA A 139 -13.16 -37.75 23.57
CA ALA A 139 -12.87 -38.84 24.45
C ALA A 139 -13.48 -40.16 23.93
N GLU A 140 -14.72 -40.11 23.49
CA GLU A 140 -15.42 -41.27 22.90
C GLU A 140 -14.73 -41.77 21.63
N LYS A 141 -14.37 -40.85 20.72
CA LYS A 141 -13.70 -41.15 19.47
C LYS A 141 -12.33 -41.80 19.66
N GLU A 142 -11.59 -41.35 20.67
CA GLU A 142 -10.24 -41.86 21.00
C GLU A 142 -10.27 -43.02 22.04
N GLY A 143 -11.45 -43.48 22.43
CA GLY A 143 -11.60 -44.63 23.34
C GLY A 143 -11.32 -44.37 24.81
N PHE A 144 -11.35 -43.09 25.25
CA PHE A 144 -11.27 -42.76 26.67
C PHE A 144 -12.61 -43.01 27.36
N ALA A 145 -12.59 -43.69 28.49
CA ALA A 145 -13.80 -43.99 29.30
C ALA A 145 -14.26 -42.72 30.08
N CYS A 146 -14.71 -41.71 29.37
CA CYS A 146 -15.17 -40.43 29.95
C CYS A 146 -16.66 -40.53 30.34
N ASP A 147 -16.99 -40.23 31.62
CA ASP A 147 -18.37 -40.13 32.06
C ASP A 147 -18.94 -38.72 31.79
N PRO A 148 -19.94 -38.57 30.92
CA PRO A 148 -20.51 -37.26 30.59
C PRO A 148 -21.15 -36.52 31.78
N LYS A 149 -21.51 -37.25 32.84
CA LYS A 149 -22.10 -36.67 34.06
C LYS A 149 -21.07 -36.16 35.04
N GLN A 150 -19.82 -36.57 34.92
CA GLN A 150 -18.72 -36.25 35.84
C GLN A 150 -17.43 -35.87 35.12
N VAL A 151 -17.51 -35.02 34.09
CA VAL A 151 -16.37 -34.68 33.21
C VAL A 151 -15.16 -34.19 33.98
N LEU A 152 -15.37 -33.39 35.05
CA LEU A 152 -14.25 -32.83 35.82
C LEU A 152 -13.64 -33.78 36.87
N SER A 153 -14.31 -34.91 37.16
CA SER A 153 -13.85 -35.87 38.18
C SER A 153 -13.61 -37.28 37.65
N SER A 154 -14.09 -37.62 36.46
CA SER A 154 -13.86 -38.87 35.82
C SER A 154 -12.41 -39.03 35.35
N PRO A 155 -11.66 -40.08 35.77
CA PRO A 155 -10.32 -40.31 35.32
C PRO A 155 -10.18 -40.38 33.79
N GLY A 156 -11.19 -40.91 33.10
CA GLY A 156 -11.23 -40.97 31.62
C GLY A 156 -11.35 -39.63 30.93
N CYS A 157 -11.84 -38.58 31.61
CA CYS A 157 -11.96 -37.23 31.06
C CYS A 157 -10.77 -36.34 31.40
N ILE A 158 -9.96 -36.69 32.42
CA ILE A 158 -8.80 -35.87 32.83
C ILE A 158 -7.79 -35.74 31.70
N ARG A 159 -7.44 -36.85 31.06
CA ARG A 159 -6.45 -36.84 29.97
C ARG A 159 -6.91 -36.02 28.74
N PRO A 160 -8.13 -36.19 28.22
CA PRO A 160 -8.68 -35.28 27.18
C PRO A 160 -8.63 -33.81 27.55
N LEU A 161 -8.94 -33.43 28.79
CA LEU A 161 -8.87 -32.07 29.28
C LEU A 161 -7.43 -31.50 29.33
N GLU A 162 -6.46 -32.32 29.74
CA GLU A 162 -5.05 -31.95 29.71
C GLU A 162 -4.57 -31.70 28.27
N LEU A 163 -4.90 -32.60 27.34
CA LEU A 163 -4.54 -32.49 25.93
C LEU A 163 -5.16 -31.23 25.29
N GLN A 164 -6.42 -30.95 25.62
CA GLN A 164 -7.08 -29.70 25.19
C GLN A 164 -6.32 -28.47 25.72
N LYS A 165 -6.04 -28.42 26.99
CA LYS A 165 -5.35 -27.27 27.61
C LYS A 165 -3.97 -27.04 27.01
N GLU A 166 -3.23 -28.09 26.73
CA GLU A 166 -1.90 -28.04 26.16
C GLU A 166 -1.96 -27.55 24.70
N TYR A 167 -2.87 -28.09 23.90
CA TYR A 167 -3.11 -27.64 22.53
C TYR A 167 -3.59 -26.18 22.45
N ASP A 168 -4.53 -25.79 23.33
CA ASP A 168 -5.00 -24.39 23.42
C ASP A 168 -3.89 -23.42 23.80
N SER A 169 -2.97 -23.81 24.68
CA SER A 169 -1.79 -23.01 25.02
C SER A 169 -0.92 -22.74 23.79
N LEU A 170 -0.63 -23.79 23.00
CA LEU A 170 0.15 -23.66 21.76
C LEU A 170 -0.55 -22.75 20.75
N ARG A 171 -1.85 -22.94 20.56
CA ARG A 171 -2.67 -22.15 19.64
C ARG A 171 -2.79 -20.67 20.06
N ASN A 172 -2.94 -20.40 21.35
CA ASN A 172 -3.02 -19.05 21.88
C ASN A 172 -1.69 -18.31 21.72
N ASN A 173 -0.56 -18.96 22.00
CA ASN A 173 0.76 -18.40 21.80
C ASN A 173 0.99 -18.03 20.30
N ARG A 174 0.61 -18.92 19.38
CA ARG A 174 0.65 -18.66 17.95
C ARG A 174 -0.21 -17.47 17.55
N THR A 175 -1.42 -17.35 18.11
CA THR A 175 -2.34 -16.25 17.84
C THR A 175 -1.75 -14.92 18.30
N LEU A 176 -1.16 -14.87 19.50
CA LEU A 176 -0.50 -13.66 20.01
C LEU A 176 0.69 -13.23 19.14
N LEU A 177 1.55 -14.18 18.74
CA LEU A 177 2.66 -13.90 17.82
C LEU A 177 2.18 -13.40 16.47
N PHE A 178 1.09 -13.94 15.96
CA PHE A 178 0.48 -13.44 14.72
C PHE A 178 -0.09 -12.03 14.84
N LEU A 179 -0.75 -11.70 15.93
CA LEU A 179 -1.22 -10.33 16.17
C LEU A 179 -0.03 -9.37 16.26
N LEU A 180 1.06 -9.79 16.90
CA LEU A 180 2.30 -9.02 16.93
C LEU A 180 2.89 -8.86 15.52
N LEU A 181 2.91 -9.92 14.70
CA LEU A 181 3.34 -9.84 13.31
C LEU A 181 2.51 -8.82 12.51
N MET A 182 1.19 -8.81 12.71
CA MET A 182 0.30 -7.83 12.06
C MET A 182 0.61 -6.39 12.49
N ALA A 183 0.87 -6.16 13.77
CA ALA A 183 1.27 -4.85 14.26
C ALA A 183 2.61 -4.40 13.64
N VAL A 184 3.60 -5.29 13.61
CA VAL A 184 4.90 -5.03 12.96
C VAL A 184 4.74 -4.82 11.45
N PHE A 185 3.84 -5.54 10.78
CA PHE A 185 3.52 -5.33 9.36
C PHE A 185 3.01 -3.92 9.10
N ILE A 186 2.08 -3.43 9.91
CA ILE A 186 1.55 -2.06 9.78
C ILE A 186 2.67 -1.03 9.93
N VAL A 187 3.54 -1.18 10.94
CA VAL A 187 4.70 -0.31 11.12
C VAL A 187 5.63 -0.35 9.91
N ASN A 188 5.91 -1.55 9.38
CA ASN A 188 6.72 -1.71 8.17
C ASN A 188 6.11 -1.01 6.95
N MET A 189 4.79 -1.10 6.74
CA MET A 189 4.11 -0.43 5.64
C MET A 189 4.34 1.08 5.66
N PHE A 190 4.21 1.72 6.83
CA PHE A 190 4.44 3.16 6.98
C PHE A 190 5.93 3.52 6.83
N ALA A 191 6.82 2.79 7.50
CA ALA A 191 8.25 3.05 7.45
C ALA A 191 8.80 2.87 6.02
N PHE A 192 8.41 1.81 5.34
CA PHE A 192 8.81 1.51 3.97
C PHE A 192 8.21 2.51 2.98
N GLY A 193 6.96 2.92 3.18
CA GLY A 193 6.31 3.97 2.41
C GLY A 193 7.04 5.31 2.54
N ALA A 194 7.42 5.72 3.75
CA ALA A 194 8.18 6.94 4.00
C ALA A 194 9.56 6.92 3.33
N LEU A 195 10.29 5.79 3.41
CA LEU A 195 11.57 5.61 2.72
C LEU A 195 11.39 5.70 1.20
N THR A 196 10.41 4.99 0.65
CA THR A 196 10.12 4.97 -0.79
C THR A 196 9.76 6.35 -1.31
N HIS A 197 8.90 7.09 -0.59
CA HIS A 197 8.54 8.45 -0.92
C HIS A 197 9.77 9.36 -0.97
N ARG A 198 10.60 9.34 0.08
CA ARG A 198 11.81 10.15 0.17
C ARG A 198 12.81 9.77 -0.93
N ALA A 199 13.07 8.48 -1.10
CA ALA A 199 14.00 7.98 -2.11
C ALA A 199 13.57 8.38 -3.53
N SER A 200 12.27 8.31 -3.83
CA SER A 200 11.71 8.74 -5.12
C SER A 200 11.80 10.26 -5.31
N ARG A 201 11.52 11.05 -4.26
CA ARG A 201 11.64 12.52 -4.28
C ARG A 201 13.09 12.98 -4.53
N ASN A 202 14.06 12.22 -4.08
CA ASN A 202 15.49 12.54 -4.28
C ASN A 202 15.98 12.34 -5.73
N LEU A 203 15.28 11.57 -6.58
CA LEU A 203 15.78 11.23 -7.91
C LEU A 203 16.05 12.44 -8.83
N PRO A 204 15.19 13.49 -8.88
CA PRO A 204 15.50 14.68 -9.67
C PRO A 204 16.75 15.42 -9.20
N THR A 205 17.01 15.46 -7.87
CA THR A 205 18.22 16.11 -7.31
C THR A 205 19.49 15.32 -7.62
N LEU A 206 19.34 14.05 -8.02
CA LEU A 206 20.42 13.19 -8.53
C LEU A 206 20.61 13.31 -10.06
N LYS A 207 20.06 14.34 -10.69
CA LYS A 207 20.04 14.54 -12.16
C LYS A 207 19.48 13.36 -12.91
N SER A 208 18.36 12.82 -12.42
CA SER A 208 17.60 11.75 -13.09
C SER A 208 16.22 12.31 -13.42
N ALA A 209 16.04 12.74 -14.67
CA ALA A 209 14.79 13.34 -15.14
C ALA A 209 13.81 12.29 -15.74
N LYS A 210 12.56 12.70 -15.95
CA LYS A 210 11.50 11.92 -16.62
C LYS A 210 11.24 10.55 -15.96
N GLN A 211 11.09 10.55 -14.64
CA GLN A 211 10.66 9.36 -13.89
C GLN A 211 9.26 8.93 -14.32
N GLY A 212 9.01 7.62 -14.29
CA GLY A 212 7.69 7.03 -14.57
C GLY A 212 6.72 7.13 -13.40
N TYR A 213 7.26 7.26 -12.17
CA TYR A 213 6.47 7.31 -10.94
C TYR A 213 6.74 8.59 -10.17
N ALA A 214 5.70 9.41 -9.93
CA ALA A 214 5.76 10.49 -8.96
C ALA A 214 5.94 9.90 -7.55
N PRO A 215 6.55 10.62 -6.58
CA PRO A 215 6.82 10.10 -5.23
C PRO A 215 5.58 9.53 -4.52
N GLU A 216 4.44 10.20 -4.63
CA GLU A 216 3.17 9.76 -4.04
C GLU A 216 2.65 8.47 -4.71
N LYS A 217 2.72 8.40 -6.05
CA LYS A 217 2.32 7.21 -6.82
C LYS A 217 3.23 6.02 -6.53
N ALA A 218 4.53 6.25 -6.30
CA ALA A 218 5.47 5.21 -5.92
C ALA A 218 5.05 4.50 -4.63
N VAL A 219 4.50 5.24 -3.66
CA VAL A 219 4.01 4.68 -2.38
C VAL A 219 2.64 4.01 -2.53
N ILE A 220 1.70 4.63 -3.25
CA ILE A 220 0.33 4.12 -3.38
C ILE A 220 0.29 2.68 -3.91
N TRP A 221 1.19 2.32 -4.81
CA TRP A 221 1.23 0.98 -5.40
C TRP A 221 1.46 -0.16 -4.39
N PHE A 222 1.99 0.14 -3.21
CA PHE A 222 2.12 -0.85 -2.12
C PHE A 222 0.79 -1.19 -1.47
N PHE A 223 -0.21 -0.32 -1.58
CA PHE A 223 -1.52 -0.46 -0.92
C PHE A 223 -2.63 -0.93 -1.87
N VAL A 224 -2.38 -0.94 -3.18
CA VAL A 224 -3.39 -1.37 -4.15
C VAL A 224 -3.31 -2.89 -4.34
N PRO A 225 -4.33 -3.67 -3.92
CA PRO A 225 -4.35 -5.12 -4.12
C PRO A 225 -4.08 -5.47 -5.59
N VAL A 226 -3.57 -6.65 -5.87
CA VAL A 226 -3.15 -7.13 -7.20
C VAL A 226 -1.94 -6.36 -7.76
N PHE A 227 -1.98 -5.02 -7.81
CA PHE A 227 -0.84 -4.21 -8.26
C PHE A 227 0.35 -4.28 -7.31
N ASN A 228 0.11 -4.51 -6.02
CA ASN A 228 1.14 -4.72 -5.03
C ASN A 228 2.08 -5.90 -5.36
N LEU A 229 1.64 -6.88 -6.14
CA LEU A 229 2.47 -8.03 -6.52
C LEU A 229 3.64 -7.67 -7.44
N PHE A 230 3.49 -6.67 -8.31
CA PHE A 230 4.50 -6.37 -9.34
C PHE A 230 4.89 -4.89 -9.42
N LYS A 231 4.01 -3.96 -9.04
CA LYS A 231 4.31 -2.51 -9.11
C LYS A 231 5.44 -2.08 -8.18
N PRO A 232 5.53 -2.53 -6.90
CA PRO A 232 6.65 -2.21 -6.03
C PRO A 232 8.00 -2.60 -6.65
N TRP A 233 8.09 -3.78 -7.29
CA TRP A 233 9.29 -4.18 -7.99
C TRP A 233 9.66 -3.20 -9.12
N LEU A 234 8.68 -2.76 -9.93
CA LEU A 234 8.93 -1.79 -11.01
C LEU A 234 9.38 -0.43 -10.46
N VAL A 235 8.79 0.03 -9.35
CA VAL A 235 9.18 1.27 -8.66
C VAL A 235 10.63 1.16 -8.15
N PHE A 236 10.97 0.08 -7.46
CA PHE A 236 12.34 -0.13 -6.98
C PHE A 236 13.34 -0.28 -8.13
N ARG A 237 12.98 -1.01 -9.18
CA ARG A 237 13.79 -1.12 -10.39
C ARG A 237 14.09 0.26 -11.00
N GLU A 238 13.11 1.14 -11.08
CA GLU A 238 13.28 2.51 -11.55
C GLU A 238 14.19 3.31 -10.62
N MET A 239 13.93 3.27 -9.30
CA MET A 239 14.76 3.97 -8.31
C MET A 239 16.23 3.54 -8.38
N PHE A 240 16.49 2.23 -8.50
CA PHE A 240 17.86 1.72 -8.61
C PHE A 240 18.56 2.17 -9.89
N LYS A 241 17.88 2.13 -11.04
CA LYS A 241 18.43 2.65 -12.29
C LYS A 241 18.74 4.14 -12.22
N ALA A 242 17.77 4.91 -11.69
CA ALA A 242 17.89 6.37 -11.57
C ALA A 242 18.91 6.80 -10.51
N SER A 243 19.26 5.92 -9.57
CA SER A 243 20.29 6.16 -8.53
C SER A 243 21.65 5.58 -8.90
N ASP A 244 21.85 5.09 -10.13
CA ASP A 244 23.09 4.44 -10.53
C ASP A 244 24.25 5.47 -10.61
N PRO A 245 25.30 5.35 -9.77
CA PRO A 245 26.40 6.29 -9.75
C PRO A 245 27.29 6.22 -11.00
N ASP A 246 27.21 5.16 -11.79
CA ASP A 246 28.06 4.97 -12.96
C ASP A 246 27.42 5.52 -14.25
N VAL A 247 26.15 5.95 -14.16
CA VAL A 247 25.46 6.61 -15.28
C VAL A 247 25.85 8.08 -15.32
N SER A 248 26.13 8.57 -16.55
CA SER A 248 26.48 9.96 -16.84
C SER A 248 25.44 10.94 -16.23
N THR A 249 25.94 12.03 -15.69
CA THR A 249 25.14 13.13 -15.13
C THR A 249 24.86 14.25 -16.14
N THR A 250 25.45 14.18 -17.34
CA THR A 250 25.23 15.13 -18.44
C THR A 250 23.93 14.87 -19.17
N ASP A 251 23.55 13.59 -19.36
CA ASP A 251 22.25 13.20 -19.91
C ASP A 251 21.35 12.69 -18.78
N GLU A 252 20.41 13.52 -18.37
CA GLU A 252 19.49 13.22 -17.25
C GLU A 252 18.54 12.04 -17.54
N THR A 253 18.50 11.53 -18.77
CA THR A 253 17.67 10.40 -19.18
C THR A 253 18.47 9.11 -19.43
N ALA A 254 19.79 9.18 -19.43
CA ALA A 254 20.68 8.03 -19.68
C ALA A 254 20.44 6.85 -18.70
N TRP A 255 19.94 7.12 -17.50
CA TRP A 255 19.64 6.09 -16.51
C TRP A 255 18.61 5.05 -17.00
N LYS A 256 17.70 5.42 -17.91
CA LYS A 256 16.68 4.50 -18.43
C LYS A 256 17.29 3.33 -19.19
N THR A 257 18.34 3.59 -19.97
CA THR A 257 19.00 2.59 -20.82
C THR A 257 20.25 2.01 -20.20
N LYS A 258 21.07 2.85 -19.52
CA LYS A 258 22.39 2.47 -18.98
C LYS A 258 22.35 2.08 -17.50
N GLY A 259 21.30 2.48 -16.76
CA GLY A 259 21.20 2.20 -15.32
C GLY A 259 21.07 0.70 -15.05
N SER A 260 21.85 0.22 -14.09
CA SER A 260 21.87 -1.18 -13.66
C SER A 260 20.93 -1.43 -12.45
N VAL A 261 20.47 -2.66 -12.32
CA VAL A 261 19.63 -3.11 -11.20
C VAL A 261 20.31 -4.29 -10.53
N PRO A 262 20.60 -4.23 -9.22
CA PRO A 262 21.19 -5.36 -8.52
C PRO A 262 20.27 -6.58 -8.51
N GLY A 263 20.87 -7.78 -8.54
CA GLY A 263 20.13 -9.04 -8.45
C GLY A 263 19.29 -9.19 -7.18
N SER A 264 19.69 -8.53 -6.08
CA SER A 264 18.94 -8.50 -4.82
C SER A 264 17.52 -7.95 -4.96
N VAL A 265 17.29 -6.99 -5.86
CA VAL A 265 15.95 -6.44 -6.15
C VAL A 265 15.05 -7.50 -6.80
N HIS A 266 15.62 -8.28 -7.72
CA HIS A 266 14.89 -9.37 -8.38
C HIS A 266 14.63 -10.53 -7.42
N ALA A 267 15.62 -10.88 -6.58
CA ALA A 267 15.49 -11.90 -5.55
C ALA A 267 14.40 -11.52 -4.52
N TRP A 268 14.43 -10.28 -4.02
CA TRP A 268 13.39 -9.77 -3.13
C TRP A 268 12.00 -9.85 -3.75
N ALA A 269 11.85 -9.42 -5.00
CA ALA A 269 10.58 -9.49 -5.71
C ALA A 269 10.10 -10.94 -5.90
N GLY A 270 11.01 -11.87 -6.24
CA GLY A 270 10.69 -13.28 -6.37
C GLY A 270 10.23 -13.89 -5.05
N ILE A 271 10.93 -13.60 -3.93
CA ILE A 271 10.54 -14.06 -2.59
C ILE A 271 9.18 -13.44 -2.20
N PHE A 272 8.95 -12.17 -2.51
CA PHE A 272 7.67 -11.50 -2.23
C PHE A 272 6.49 -12.21 -2.93
N VAL A 273 6.66 -12.53 -4.21
CA VAL A 273 5.66 -13.29 -4.99
C VAL A 273 5.49 -14.71 -4.40
N ALA A 274 6.59 -15.38 -4.04
CA ALA A 274 6.53 -16.69 -3.42
C ALA A 274 5.76 -16.66 -2.09
N VAL A 275 6.04 -15.68 -1.21
CA VAL A 275 5.30 -15.48 0.05
C VAL A 275 3.81 -15.28 -0.20
N PHE A 276 3.43 -14.53 -1.24
CA PHE A 276 2.03 -14.33 -1.55
C PHE A 276 1.31 -15.63 -1.89
N PHE A 277 1.91 -16.47 -2.72
CA PHE A 277 1.29 -17.74 -3.15
C PHE A 277 1.43 -18.87 -2.13
N PHE A 278 2.53 -18.90 -1.39
CA PHE A 278 2.79 -19.94 -0.36
C PHE A 278 2.41 -19.49 1.05
N ASN A 279 1.75 -18.34 1.21
CA ASN A 279 1.20 -17.96 2.49
C ASN A 279 0.07 -18.93 2.85
N SER A 280 0.31 -19.70 3.90
CA SER A 280 -0.62 -20.71 4.41
C SER A 280 -2.03 -20.17 4.67
N ARG A 281 -2.16 -18.93 5.10
CA ARG A 281 -3.47 -18.31 5.36
C ARG A 281 -4.27 -18.04 4.09
N THR A 282 -3.61 -17.67 3.00
CA THR A 282 -4.26 -17.61 1.69
C THR A 282 -4.71 -19.01 1.27
N ILE A 283 -3.90 -20.02 1.58
CA ILE A 283 -4.21 -21.43 1.31
C ILE A 283 -5.30 -21.92 2.26
N GLU A 284 -5.24 -21.62 3.57
CA GLU A 284 -6.29 -21.94 4.54
C GLU A 284 -7.62 -21.33 4.12
N TRP A 285 -7.65 -20.08 3.68
CA TRP A 285 -8.87 -19.41 3.24
C TRP A 285 -9.48 -20.05 1.97
N PHE A 286 -8.64 -20.52 1.05
CA PHE A 286 -9.10 -21.15 -0.20
C PHE A 286 -9.29 -22.67 -0.12
N TRP A 287 -8.53 -23.41 0.71
CA TRP A 287 -8.40 -24.87 0.61
C TRP A 287 -8.71 -25.63 1.88
N TYR A 288 -8.75 -25.01 3.07
CA TYR A 288 -8.96 -25.72 4.32
C TYR A 288 -10.35 -25.51 4.92
N ARG A 289 -11.21 -26.51 4.71
CA ARG A 289 -12.16 -26.92 5.74
C ARG A 289 -11.37 -27.64 6.82
N VAL A 290 -11.73 -27.36 8.07
CA VAL A 290 -11.10 -27.83 9.29
C VAL A 290 -10.54 -29.25 9.13
N SER A 291 -9.23 -29.44 9.35
CA SER A 291 -8.62 -30.75 9.41
C SER A 291 -9.13 -31.46 10.66
N GLU A 292 -9.79 -32.60 10.51
CA GLU A 292 -10.36 -33.38 11.63
C GLU A 292 -9.34 -34.37 12.19
N THR A 293 -8.24 -34.60 11.49
CA THR A 293 -7.24 -35.60 11.85
C THR A 293 -5.86 -34.98 12.09
N ILE A 294 -5.09 -35.58 13.00
CA ILE A 294 -3.72 -35.17 13.31
C ILE A 294 -2.84 -35.18 12.05
N ASP A 295 -2.97 -36.19 11.18
CA ASP A 295 -2.15 -36.26 9.97
C ASP A 295 -2.41 -35.11 9.01
N ALA A 296 -3.67 -34.70 8.84
CA ALA A 296 -4.01 -33.53 8.04
C ALA A 296 -3.43 -32.24 8.64
N GLU A 297 -3.54 -32.07 9.96
CA GLU A 297 -2.99 -30.92 10.66
C GLU A 297 -1.44 -30.86 10.60
N LEU A 298 -0.75 -31.97 10.67
CA LEU A 298 0.71 -32.04 10.50
C LEU A 298 1.15 -31.52 9.12
N VAL A 299 0.39 -31.80 8.08
CA VAL A 299 0.64 -31.23 6.74
C VAL A 299 0.46 -29.71 6.77
N VAL A 300 -0.59 -29.20 7.43
CA VAL A 300 -0.80 -27.75 7.61
C VAL A 300 0.37 -27.12 8.35
N GLN A 301 0.74 -27.67 9.50
CA GLN A 301 1.84 -27.15 10.34
C GLN A 301 3.16 -27.11 9.59
N SER A 302 3.48 -28.11 8.78
CA SER A 302 4.70 -28.11 7.96
C SER A 302 4.73 -26.97 6.94
N ARG A 303 3.57 -26.64 6.34
CA ARG A 303 3.45 -25.52 5.40
C ARG A 303 3.51 -24.18 6.11
N LEU A 304 2.98 -24.07 7.33
CA LEU A 304 3.08 -22.88 8.16
C LEU A 304 4.53 -22.55 8.49
N VAL A 305 5.30 -23.54 8.96
CA VAL A 305 6.74 -23.39 9.21
C VAL A 305 7.46 -22.87 7.96
N MET A 306 7.17 -23.45 6.77
CA MET A 306 7.78 -22.99 5.52
C MET A 306 7.40 -21.57 5.19
N ALA A 307 6.13 -21.20 5.35
CA ALA A 307 5.64 -19.85 5.08
C ALA A 307 6.31 -18.82 5.99
N ASP A 308 6.48 -19.11 7.28
CA ASP A 308 7.11 -18.20 8.24
C ASP A 308 8.62 -18.05 8.00
N ILE A 309 9.29 -19.10 7.55
CA ILE A 309 10.69 -19.01 7.09
C ILE A 309 10.79 -18.13 5.84
N LEU A 310 9.87 -18.26 4.88
CA LEU A 310 9.83 -17.40 3.70
C LEU A 310 9.55 -15.93 4.05
N LEU A 311 8.70 -15.67 5.06
CA LEU A 311 8.47 -14.33 5.60
C LEU A 311 9.75 -13.73 6.21
N ALA A 312 10.51 -14.52 6.96
CA ALA A 312 11.79 -14.09 7.51
C ALA A 312 12.80 -13.77 6.39
N LEU A 313 12.91 -14.64 5.39
CA LEU A 313 13.78 -14.42 4.22
C LEU A 313 13.39 -13.18 3.43
N LEU A 314 12.08 -12.91 3.29
CA LEU A 314 11.57 -11.68 2.67
C LEU A 314 12.05 -10.44 3.43
N GLY A 315 12.00 -10.46 4.76
CA GLY A 315 12.48 -9.37 5.60
C GLY A 315 13.98 -9.11 5.42
N VAL A 316 14.79 -10.17 5.41
CA VAL A 316 16.26 -10.09 5.17
C VAL A 316 16.53 -9.53 3.77
N ALA A 317 15.86 -10.03 2.73
CA ALA A 317 16.01 -9.54 1.37
C ALA A 317 15.61 -8.06 1.25
N ALA A 318 14.55 -7.63 1.93
CA ALA A 318 14.11 -6.24 1.98
C ALA A 318 15.17 -5.34 2.64
N ILE A 319 15.81 -5.77 3.73
CA ILE A 319 16.92 -5.04 4.37
C ILE A 319 18.05 -4.82 3.37
N LEU A 320 18.47 -5.87 2.65
CA LEU A 320 19.52 -5.76 1.64
C LEU A 320 19.17 -4.77 0.53
N VAL A 321 17.93 -4.78 0.07
CA VAL A 321 17.44 -3.85 -0.96
C VAL A 321 17.47 -2.41 -0.46
N VAL A 322 16.91 -2.10 0.72
CA VAL A 322 16.84 -0.71 1.20
C VAL A 322 18.22 -0.14 1.55
N VAL A 323 19.11 -0.95 2.13
CA VAL A 323 20.50 -0.54 2.42
C VAL A 323 21.27 -0.29 1.13
N SER A 324 21.12 -1.17 0.14
CA SER A 324 21.76 -1.01 -1.18
C SER A 324 21.27 0.24 -1.91
N LEU A 325 19.95 0.51 -1.88
CA LEU A 325 19.37 1.72 -2.47
C LEU A 325 19.92 2.99 -1.82
N HIS A 326 19.93 3.03 -0.49
CA HIS A 326 20.47 4.18 0.25
C HIS A 326 21.93 4.45 -0.11
N ARG A 327 22.81 3.43 -0.02
CA ARG A 327 24.23 3.57 -0.38
C ARG A 327 24.39 4.08 -1.81
N ARG A 328 23.57 3.60 -2.73
CA ARG A 328 23.63 3.99 -4.14
C ARG A 328 23.24 5.45 -4.35
N GLN A 329 22.20 5.93 -3.64
CA GLN A 329 21.78 7.34 -3.67
C GLN A 329 22.85 8.26 -3.09
N GLU A 330 23.44 7.91 -1.93
CA GLU A 330 24.54 8.69 -1.32
C GLU A 330 25.77 8.76 -2.24
N THR A 331 26.17 7.63 -2.83
CA THR A 331 27.31 7.60 -3.77
C THR A 331 27.04 8.47 -5.01
N ARG A 332 25.81 8.40 -5.56
CA ARG A 332 25.44 9.24 -6.70
C ARG A 332 25.39 10.71 -6.32
N HIS A 333 24.83 11.05 -5.15
CA HIS A 333 24.80 12.42 -4.63
C HIS A 333 26.21 12.99 -4.46
N ALA A 334 27.15 12.23 -3.93
CA ALA A 334 28.54 12.64 -3.80
C ALA A 334 29.18 12.96 -5.16
N LYS A 335 28.81 12.24 -6.24
CA LYS A 335 29.28 12.52 -7.61
C LYS A 335 28.59 13.72 -8.27
N VAL A 336 27.29 13.90 -8.04
CA VAL A 336 26.47 14.96 -8.65
C VAL A 336 26.68 16.32 -7.97
N GLY A 337 26.94 16.30 -6.67
CA GLY A 337 27.03 17.51 -5.84
C GLY A 337 25.65 18.07 -5.47
N HIS A 338 25.64 19.28 -4.94
CA HIS A 338 24.41 19.94 -4.49
C HIS A 338 23.61 20.47 -5.67
N VAL A 339 22.43 19.91 -5.90
CA VAL A 339 21.47 20.33 -6.93
C VAL A 339 20.14 20.69 -6.27
N THR A 340 19.67 21.90 -6.55
CA THR A 340 18.35 22.37 -6.14
C THR A 340 17.37 22.19 -7.30
N VAL A 341 16.27 21.55 -7.06
CA VAL A 341 15.21 21.31 -8.05
C VAL A 341 13.98 22.11 -7.67
N THR A 342 13.47 22.89 -8.62
CA THR A 342 12.17 23.56 -8.50
C THR A 342 11.14 22.70 -9.23
N PRO A 343 10.15 22.14 -8.53
CA PRO A 343 9.11 21.36 -9.17
C PRO A 343 8.36 22.21 -10.19
N SER A 344 8.15 21.71 -11.40
CA SER A 344 7.28 22.36 -12.36
C SER A 344 5.81 22.20 -11.93
N PRO A 345 4.98 23.24 -12.04
CA PRO A 345 3.56 23.11 -11.82
C PRO A 345 2.97 22.03 -12.76
N PRO A 346 1.91 21.33 -12.35
CA PRO A 346 1.26 20.35 -13.21
C PRO A 346 0.80 21.01 -14.52
N VAL A 347 0.86 20.27 -15.61
CA VAL A 347 0.54 20.74 -16.96
C VAL A 347 -0.86 21.39 -17.02
N ASP A 348 -1.79 20.86 -16.24
CA ASP A 348 -3.16 21.40 -16.14
C ASP A 348 -3.19 22.84 -15.58
N SER A 349 -2.34 23.13 -14.58
CA SER A 349 -2.23 24.50 -14.02
C SER A 349 -1.46 25.44 -14.95
N LEU A 350 -0.56 24.91 -15.76
CA LEU A 350 0.15 25.69 -16.78
C LEU A 350 -0.79 26.04 -17.95
N GLU A 351 -1.64 25.10 -18.34
CA GLU A 351 -2.68 25.31 -19.35
C GLU A 351 -3.74 26.31 -18.89
N GLU A 352 -4.19 26.23 -17.63
CA GLU A 352 -5.08 27.22 -17.02
C GLU A 352 -4.41 28.60 -16.92
N ALA A 353 -3.15 28.69 -16.49
CA ALA A 353 -2.41 29.94 -16.45
C ALA A 353 -2.21 30.55 -17.84
N LEU A 354 -1.97 29.71 -18.86
CA LEU A 354 -1.87 30.15 -20.24
C LEU A 354 -3.21 30.67 -20.76
N LYS A 355 -4.30 29.96 -20.49
CA LYS A 355 -5.67 30.40 -20.84
C LYS A 355 -6.04 31.71 -20.16
N GLU A 356 -5.67 31.88 -18.90
CA GLU A 356 -5.92 33.14 -18.18
C GLU A 356 -5.03 34.28 -18.70
N GLY A 357 -3.78 34.02 -19.06
CA GLY A 357 -2.89 34.98 -19.72
C GLY A 357 -3.42 35.45 -21.07
N ILE A 358 -3.93 34.51 -21.90
CA ILE A 358 -4.57 34.84 -23.19
C ILE A 358 -5.82 35.71 -22.96
N ARG A 359 -6.67 35.33 -22.01
CA ARG A 359 -7.91 36.06 -21.67
C ARG A 359 -7.61 37.47 -21.16
N ARG A 360 -6.55 37.70 -20.37
CA ARG A 360 -6.12 39.05 -19.94
C ARG A 360 -5.70 39.91 -21.12
N LYS A 361 -4.87 39.38 -22.02
CA LYS A 361 -4.45 40.08 -23.23
C LYS A 361 -5.62 40.45 -24.14
N GLU A 362 -6.61 39.58 -24.28
CA GLU A 362 -7.81 39.86 -25.04
C GLU A 362 -8.66 40.99 -24.42
N LEU A 363 -8.76 41.02 -23.08
CA LEU A 363 -9.44 42.07 -22.35
C LEU A 363 -8.71 43.41 -22.46
N GLU A 364 -7.39 43.42 -22.37
CA GLU A 364 -6.58 44.63 -22.59
C GLU A 364 -6.73 45.17 -24.01
N ASN A 365 -6.69 44.28 -25.01
CA ASN A 365 -6.91 44.68 -26.41
C ASN A 365 -8.31 45.20 -26.67
N LYS A 366 -9.34 44.66 -26.01
CA LYS A 366 -10.73 45.19 -26.11
C LYS A 366 -10.83 46.56 -25.47
N ARG A 367 -10.22 46.81 -24.32
CA ARG A 367 -10.17 48.13 -23.66
C ARG A 367 -9.47 49.15 -24.56
N ALA A 368 -8.30 48.83 -25.07
CA ALA A 368 -7.55 49.71 -25.96
C ALA A 368 -8.30 50.06 -27.27
N ARG A 369 -9.15 49.15 -27.77
CA ARG A 369 -10.03 49.46 -28.92
C ARG A 369 -11.18 50.36 -28.53
N SER A 370 -11.82 50.10 -27.38
CA SER A 370 -12.92 50.95 -26.88
C SER A 370 -12.49 52.39 -26.61
N ASP A 371 -11.28 52.59 -26.11
CA ASP A 371 -10.72 53.93 -25.84
C ASP A 371 -10.44 54.69 -27.14
N ARG A 372 -9.94 54.01 -28.21
CA ARG A 372 -9.75 54.62 -29.54
C ARG A 372 -11.07 54.98 -30.22
N ASP A 373 -12.11 54.12 -30.08
CA ASP A 373 -13.41 54.38 -30.66
C ASP A 373 -14.16 55.51 -29.92
N GLY A 374 -13.82 55.77 -28.64
CA GLY A 374 -14.31 56.88 -27.85
C GLY A 374 -13.70 58.22 -28.25
N GLU A 375 -12.38 58.25 -28.56
CA GLU A 375 -11.70 59.49 -29.02
C GLU A 375 -12.14 59.92 -30.42
N THR A 376 -12.51 59.01 -31.30
CA THR A 376 -12.97 59.34 -32.68
C THR A 376 -14.39 59.86 -32.75
N LYS A 377 -15.21 59.75 -31.70
CA LYS A 377 -16.56 60.27 -31.63
C LYS A 377 -16.72 61.62 -30.92
N GLY A 378 -15.63 62.15 -30.37
CA GLY A 378 -15.60 63.41 -29.62
C GLY A 378 -15.07 64.63 -30.39
N ASN A 379 -14.66 64.48 -31.66
CA ASN A 379 -14.30 65.54 -32.60
C ASN A 379 -15.32 65.59 -33.68
#